data_fe7f650bc6bb5c827ada13bf06de9a09
#
_entry.id   fe7f650bc6bb5c827ada13bf06de9a09
#
_cell.length_a   1.000
_cell.length_b   1.000
_cell.length_c   1.000
_cell.angle_alpha   90.00
_cell.angle_beta   90.00
_cell.angle_gamma   90.00
#
_symmetry.space_group_name_H-M   'P 1'
#
loop_
_entity.id
_entity.type
_entity.pdbx_description
1 polymer ?
#
loop_
_entity_poly.entity_id
_entity_poly.type
_entity_poly.pdbx_seq_one_letter_code
_entity_poly.pdbx_strand_id
1 'polypeptide(L)'
;FASDGAAYRVKTTKEILIDRGAASFRLSAPQRFSAVGDKVAFSYANEGGTEQSKAVTPSTYGWVRLEDQSTGEGKLAATDKGFNLAFERPGTYNLTLKDQHGRVLGATGHAVTGDGVKAVPGTVEIVLDKPEYKAGDEALALITFPEPVNDALLSLERDKVEATALLA
;
A
#
# COMPACT_ATOMS: atom_id res chain seq x y z
N PHE A 1 -24.46 -6.66 -8.77
CA PHE A 1 -25.21 -7.72 -9.44
C PHE A 1 -24.85 -9.05 -8.81
N ALA A 2 -25.85 -9.87 -8.51
CA ALA A 2 -25.64 -11.28 -8.22
C ALA A 2 -26.30 -12.07 -9.38
N SER A 3 -25.60 -13.00 -9.96
CA SER A 3 -26.18 -13.90 -10.98
C SER A 3 -26.19 -15.32 -10.44
N ASP A 4 -27.24 -16.02 -10.70
CA ASP A 4 -27.40 -17.45 -10.42
C ASP A 4 -26.98 -18.24 -11.67
N GLY A 5 -26.06 -19.17 -11.52
CA GLY A 5 -25.52 -19.94 -12.63
C GLY A 5 -24.02 -20.18 -12.52
N ALA A 6 -23.39 -20.61 -13.61
CA ALA A 6 -21.98 -20.98 -13.65
C ALA A 6 -20.99 -19.80 -13.43
N ALA A 7 -21.49 -18.56 -13.38
CA ALA A 7 -20.67 -17.38 -13.10
C ALA A 7 -21.40 -16.43 -12.18
N TYR A 8 -20.97 -16.32 -10.94
CA TYR A 8 -21.41 -15.31 -10.02
C TYR A 8 -20.61 -14.03 -10.22
N ARG A 9 -21.31 -12.93 -10.47
CA ARG A 9 -20.71 -11.61 -10.52
C ARG A 9 -21.35 -10.76 -9.44
N VAL A 10 -20.62 -10.51 -8.35
CA VAL A 10 -21.04 -9.58 -7.30
C VAL A 10 -20.41 -8.22 -7.56
N LYS A 11 -21.21 -7.19 -7.72
CA LYS A 11 -20.75 -5.80 -7.79
C LYS A 11 -21.27 -5.06 -6.57
N THR A 12 -20.35 -4.60 -5.72
CA THR A 12 -20.67 -3.70 -4.62
C THR A 12 -20.24 -2.30 -5.01
N THR A 13 -21.13 -1.33 -4.88
CA THR A 13 -20.79 0.08 -5.05
C THR A 13 -20.94 0.75 -3.69
N LYS A 14 -19.87 1.38 -3.22
CA LYS A 14 -19.88 2.18 -2.01
C LYS A 14 -19.67 3.63 -2.40
N GLU A 15 -20.60 4.48 -2.04
CA GLU A 15 -20.43 5.92 -2.19
C GLU A 15 -19.53 6.43 -1.06
N ILE A 16 -18.47 7.12 -1.41
CA ILE A 16 -17.55 7.74 -0.47
C ILE A 16 -17.70 9.25 -0.68
N LEU A 17 -18.22 9.92 0.34
CA LEU A 17 -18.25 11.38 0.35
C LEU A 17 -16.84 11.88 0.70
N ILE A 18 -16.19 12.53 -0.26
CA ILE A 18 -14.90 13.17 -0.06
C ILE A 18 -15.16 14.63 0.27
N ASP A 19 -14.91 15.03 1.51
CA ASP A 19 -14.92 16.43 1.90
C ASP A 19 -13.71 17.15 1.27
N ARG A 20 -13.95 17.92 0.23
CA ARG A 20 -12.92 18.69 -0.49
C ARG A 20 -12.35 19.86 0.32
N GLY A 21 -12.91 20.18 1.46
CA GLY A 21 -12.41 21.20 2.40
C GLY A 21 -11.41 20.65 3.41
N ALA A 22 -11.32 19.33 3.55
CA ALA A 22 -10.39 18.70 4.47
C ALA A 22 -8.94 18.77 3.98
N ALA A 23 -7.99 18.88 4.92
CA ALA A 23 -6.58 18.74 4.60
C ALA A 23 -6.32 17.32 4.08
N SER A 24 -5.61 17.22 2.96
CA SER A 24 -5.22 15.96 2.35
C SER A 24 -3.70 15.88 2.27
N PHE A 25 -3.15 14.78 2.75
CA PHE A 25 -1.72 14.50 2.70
C PHE A 25 -1.44 13.26 1.86
N ARG A 26 -0.49 13.40 0.94
CA ARG A 26 0.11 12.23 0.29
C ARG A 26 1.13 11.65 1.26
N LEU A 27 0.93 10.41 1.65
CA LEU A 27 1.89 9.61 2.41
C LEU A 27 2.52 8.58 1.47
N SER A 28 3.84 8.53 1.41
CA SER A 28 4.56 7.66 0.49
C SER A 28 5.87 7.16 1.08
N ALA A 29 6.36 6.03 0.57
CA ALA A 29 7.70 5.51 0.78
C ALA A 29 8.42 5.40 -0.58
N PRO A 30 9.77 5.33 -0.61
CA PRO A 30 10.52 5.14 -1.84
C PRO A 30 10.15 3.86 -2.59
N GLN A 31 9.79 2.82 -1.83
CA GLN A 31 9.32 1.53 -2.35
C GLN A 31 8.03 1.14 -1.65
N ARG A 32 7.19 0.39 -2.34
CA ARG A 32 5.88 -0.07 -1.82
C ARG A 32 5.98 -1.35 -0.98
N PHE A 33 7.16 -1.95 -0.93
CA PHE A 33 7.44 -3.10 -0.09
C PHE A 33 8.87 -3.06 0.46
N SER A 34 9.12 -3.81 1.53
CA SER A 34 10.42 -3.97 2.20
C SER A 34 10.52 -5.37 2.81
N ALA A 35 11.70 -5.77 3.24
CA ALA A 35 11.85 -6.95 4.08
C ALA A 35 11.56 -6.64 5.55
N VAL A 36 11.31 -7.69 6.35
CA VAL A 36 11.20 -7.58 7.81
C VAL A 36 12.50 -6.98 8.37
N GLY A 37 12.38 -6.00 9.26
CA GLY A 37 13.49 -5.32 9.91
C GLY A 37 14.10 -4.17 9.11
N ASP A 38 13.76 -4.02 7.83
CA ASP A 38 14.22 -2.89 7.04
C ASP A 38 13.67 -1.58 7.58
N LYS A 39 14.53 -0.57 7.63
CA LYS A 39 14.13 0.78 8.02
C LYS A 39 13.56 1.53 6.82
N VAL A 40 12.26 1.68 6.78
CA VAL A 40 11.54 2.37 5.70
C VAL A 40 11.32 3.83 6.07
N ALA A 41 11.75 4.75 5.19
CA ALA A 41 11.53 6.18 5.34
C ALA A 41 10.22 6.59 4.66
N PHE A 42 9.20 6.87 5.46
CA PHE A 42 7.95 7.45 4.97
C PHE A 42 8.04 8.97 4.93
N SER A 43 7.60 9.56 3.83
CA SER A 43 7.48 11.01 3.66
C SER A 43 6.03 11.39 3.43
N TYR A 44 5.69 12.63 3.79
CA TYR A 44 4.35 13.14 3.51
C TYR A 44 4.38 14.60 3.06
N ALA A 45 3.44 14.95 2.20
CA ALA A 45 3.25 16.29 1.69
C ALA A 45 1.78 16.67 1.71
N ASN A 46 1.49 17.91 2.06
CA ASN A 46 0.14 18.45 2.02
C ASN A 46 -0.27 18.73 0.56
N GLU A 47 -1.38 18.14 0.12
CA GLU A 47 -1.99 18.34 -1.20
C GLU A 47 -3.23 19.24 -1.14
N GLY A 48 -3.59 19.72 0.06
CA GLY A 48 -4.74 20.60 0.24
C GLY A 48 -4.54 21.97 -0.43
N GLY A 49 -5.58 22.40 -1.16
CA GLY A 49 -5.55 23.64 -1.95
C GLY A 49 -5.99 24.91 -1.20
N THR A 50 -6.59 24.79 -0.02
CA THR A 50 -7.11 25.94 0.75
C THR A 50 -6.13 26.41 1.82
N GLU A 51 -6.22 27.66 2.23
CA GLU A 51 -5.38 28.19 3.32
C GLU A 51 -5.65 27.44 4.64
N GLN A 52 -6.90 27.06 4.90
CA GLN A 52 -7.26 26.25 6.07
C GLN A 52 -6.61 24.86 6.02
N SER A 53 -6.58 24.21 4.85
CA SER A 53 -5.94 22.91 4.69
C SER A 53 -4.41 23.00 4.84
N LYS A 54 -3.78 24.10 4.45
CA LYS A 54 -2.34 24.33 4.61
C LYS A 54 -1.93 24.49 6.08
N ALA A 55 -2.81 24.99 6.93
CA ALA A 55 -2.56 25.18 8.36
C ALA A 55 -2.62 23.87 9.17
N VAL A 56 -3.14 22.79 8.58
CA VAL A 56 -3.23 21.49 9.26
C VAL A 56 -1.88 20.78 9.21
N THR A 57 -1.46 20.24 10.36
CA THR A 57 -0.24 19.46 10.48
C THR A 57 -0.54 18.07 11.03
N PRO A 58 0.08 17.00 10.51
CA PRO A 58 0.03 15.70 11.13
C PRO A 58 0.64 15.74 12.53
N SER A 59 0.03 15.04 13.47
CA SER A 59 0.51 14.93 14.86
C SER A 59 0.89 13.50 15.23
N THR A 60 0.30 12.52 14.54
CA THR A 60 0.59 11.10 14.74
C THR A 60 0.56 10.35 13.42
N TYR A 61 1.30 9.26 13.36
CA TYR A 61 1.08 8.20 12.39
C TYR A 61 0.62 6.94 13.12
N GLY A 62 -0.16 6.12 12.43
CA GLY A 62 -0.55 4.80 12.91
C GLY A 62 -0.44 3.78 11.81
N TRP A 63 -0.36 2.51 12.17
CA TRP A 63 -0.43 1.41 11.24
C TRP A 63 -1.32 0.29 11.76
N VAL A 64 -1.89 -0.44 10.83
CA VAL A 64 -2.65 -1.68 11.08
C VAL A 64 -2.09 -2.74 10.16
N ARG A 65 -1.70 -3.89 10.71
CA ARG A 65 -1.36 -5.08 9.94
C ARG A 65 -2.64 -5.85 9.62
N LEU A 66 -2.87 -6.15 8.34
CA LEU A 66 -4.17 -6.67 7.90
C LEU A 66 -4.41 -8.12 8.34
N GLU A 67 -3.37 -8.93 8.48
CA GLU A 67 -3.45 -10.36 8.75
C GLU A 67 -3.98 -10.68 10.16
N ASP A 68 -3.63 -9.85 11.15
CA ASP A 68 -4.00 -10.09 12.56
C ASP A 68 -4.58 -8.86 13.27
N GLN A 69 -4.79 -7.76 12.53
CA GLN A 69 -5.32 -6.50 13.05
C GLN A 69 -4.45 -5.87 14.16
N SER A 70 -3.19 -6.29 14.27
CA SER A 70 -2.25 -5.65 15.20
C SER A 70 -1.98 -4.21 14.75
N THR A 71 -1.78 -3.32 15.71
CA THR A 71 -1.63 -1.89 15.49
C THR A 71 -0.41 -1.33 16.18
N GLY A 72 0.08 -0.21 15.67
CA GLY A 72 1.05 0.61 16.35
C GLY A 72 0.91 2.06 15.93
N GLU A 73 1.49 2.97 16.71
CA GLU A 73 1.43 4.40 16.45
C GLU A 73 2.71 5.10 16.92
N GLY A 74 2.94 6.29 16.39
CA GLY A 74 4.02 7.17 16.80
C GLY A 74 3.62 8.64 16.67
N LYS A 75 4.29 9.49 17.46
CA LYS A 75 4.08 10.94 17.44
C LYS A 75 4.95 11.58 16.38
N LEU A 76 4.45 12.67 15.82
CA LEU A 76 5.14 13.52 14.86
C LEU A 76 5.28 14.93 15.43
N ALA A 77 6.44 15.53 15.26
CA ALA A 77 6.62 16.96 15.54
C ALA A 77 6.05 17.79 14.38
N ALA A 78 5.61 19.00 14.66
CA ALA A 78 5.04 19.90 13.64
C ALA A 78 6.01 20.23 12.49
N THR A 79 7.31 20.10 12.74
CA THR A 79 8.39 20.34 11.76
C THR A 79 8.72 19.12 10.92
N ASP A 80 8.25 17.93 11.29
CA ASP A 80 8.55 16.69 10.58
C ASP A 80 7.95 16.73 9.18
N LYS A 81 8.64 16.07 8.26
CA LYS A 81 8.18 15.84 6.88
C LYS A 81 8.07 14.36 6.55
N GLY A 82 8.27 13.52 7.56
CA GLY A 82 8.25 12.08 7.44
C GLY A 82 8.65 11.41 8.75
N PHE A 83 8.70 10.10 8.71
CA PHE A 83 9.11 9.25 9.83
C PHE A 83 9.76 7.98 9.31
N ASN A 84 10.53 7.32 10.16
CA ASN A 84 11.10 6.02 9.85
C ASN A 84 10.36 4.94 10.64
N LEU A 85 10.08 3.81 9.98
CA LEU A 85 9.44 2.67 10.60
C LEU A 85 10.15 1.39 10.15
N ALA A 86 10.39 0.46 11.07
CA ALA A 86 10.81 -0.90 10.79
C ALA A 86 9.69 -1.84 11.24
N PHE A 87 9.36 -2.79 10.38
CA PHE A 87 8.30 -3.76 10.66
C PHE A 87 8.92 -5.06 11.16
N GLU A 88 8.46 -5.55 12.30
CA GLU A 88 8.99 -6.76 12.93
C GLU A 88 8.36 -8.05 12.37
N ARG A 89 7.28 -7.94 11.64
CA ARG A 89 6.52 -9.07 11.11
C ARG A 89 6.15 -8.85 9.65
N PRO A 90 6.20 -9.91 8.82
CA PRO A 90 5.80 -9.80 7.42
C PRO A 90 4.28 -9.66 7.32
N GLY A 91 3.81 -9.08 6.21
CA GLY A 91 2.37 -8.87 5.94
C GLY A 91 2.08 -7.56 5.27
N THR A 92 0.80 -7.24 5.18
CA THR A 92 0.31 -6.00 4.58
C THR A 92 -0.07 -4.99 5.66
N TYR A 93 0.51 -3.82 5.57
CA TYR A 93 0.29 -2.74 6.53
C TYR A 93 -0.45 -1.57 5.88
N ASN A 94 -1.49 -1.10 6.53
CA ASN A 94 -2.13 0.17 6.22
C ASN A 94 -1.62 1.23 7.19
N LEU A 95 -0.97 2.26 6.65
CA LEU A 95 -0.46 3.39 7.41
C LEU A 95 -1.39 4.57 7.26
N THR A 96 -1.58 5.32 8.34
CA THR A 96 -2.41 6.53 8.36
C THR A 96 -1.67 7.67 9.04
N LEU A 97 -1.87 8.89 8.52
CA LEU A 97 -1.53 10.14 9.21
C LEU A 97 -2.78 10.71 9.86
N LYS A 98 -2.64 11.24 11.08
CA LYS A 98 -3.76 11.86 11.81
C LYS A 98 -3.35 13.21 12.37
N ASP A 99 -4.32 14.11 12.47
CA ASP A 99 -4.14 15.37 13.19
C ASP A 99 -4.32 15.20 14.70
N GLN A 100 -4.18 16.31 15.45
CA GLN A 100 -4.36 16.33 16.90
C GLN A 100 -5.77 15.93 17.39
N HIS A 101 -6.76 15.92 16.49
CA HIS A 101 -8.13 15.51 16.78
C HIS A 101 -8.43 14.07 16.35
N GLY A 102 -7.41 13.34 15.87
CA GLY A 102 -7.53 11.96 15.40
C GLY A 102 -8.14 11.82 14.01
N ARG A 103 -8.35 12.92 13.27
CA ARG A 103 -8.87 12.85 11.88
C ARG A 103 -7.77 12.33 10.96
N VAL A 104 -8.13 11.38 10.09
CA VAL A 104 -7.21 10.85 9.10
C VAL A 104 -6.96 11.91 8.02
N LEU A 105 -5.70 12.24 7.79
CA LEU A 105 -5.23 13.21 6.82
C LEU A 105 -4.72 12.55 5.55
N GLY A 106 -4.21 11.33 5.64
CA GLY A 106 -3.68 10.56 4.52
C GLY A 106 -3.44 9.12 4.91
N ALA A 107 -3.36 8.25 3.91
CA ALA A 107 -3.11 6.83 4.12
C ALA A 107 -2.30 6.25 2.96
N THR A 108 -1.56 5.16 3.24
CA THR A 108 -0.85 4.37 2.23
C THR A 108 -0.73 2.92 2.67
N GLY A 109 -0.66 2.01 1.70
CA GLY A 109 -0.34 0.61 1.93
C GLY A 109 1.17 0.36 1.80
N HIS A 110 1.68 -0.59 2.57
CA HIS A 110 3.05 -1.09 2.48
C HIS A 110 3.09 -2.60 2.72
N ALA A 111 3.73 -3.33 1.82
CA ALA A 111 3.91 -4.78 1.97
C ALA A 111 5.27 -5.08 2.62
N VAL A 112 5.30 -6.02 3.55
CA VAL A 112 6.53 -6.47 4.22
C VAL A 112 6.74 -7.94 3.90
N THR A 113 7.82 -8.23 3.21
CA THR A 113 8.17 -9.59 2.78
C THR A 113 8.75 -10.41 3.93
N GLY A 114 8.47 -11.69 3.93
CA GLY A 114 9.01 -12.63 4.90
C GLY A 114 8.24 -13.95 4.88
N ASP A 115 8.74 -14.91 5.63
CA ASP A 115 8.13 -16.24 5.68
C ASP A 115 6.70 -16.20 6.20
N GLY A 116 5.84 -17.00 5.59
CA GLY A 116 4.46 -17.19 6.02
C GLY A 116 3.45 -16.17 5.47
N VAL A 117 3.86 -15.19 4.66
CA VAL A 117 2.93 -14.35 3.90
C VAL A 117 2.39 -15.16 2.73
N LYS A 118 1.06 -15.18 2.60
CA LYS A 118 0.37 -15.90 1.53
C LYS A 118 -0.69 -14.99 0.93
N ALA A 119 -0.87 -15.07 -0.37
CA ALA A 119 -2.01 -14.46 -1.03
C ALA A 119 -3.33 -15.15 -0.62
N VAL A 120 -4.44 -14.49 -0.87
CA VAL A 120 -5.76 -15.09 -0.66
C VAL A 120 -5.89 -16.33 -1.53
N PRO A 121 -6.46 -17.45 -1.02
CA PRO A 121 -6.64 -18.67 -1.79
C PRO A 121 -7.27 -18.43 -3.16
N GLY A 122 -6.65 -18.97 -4.21
CA GLY A 122 -7.08 -18.82 -5.59
C GLY A 122 -6.65 -17.51 -6.27
N THR A 123 -5.80 -16.70 -5.63
CA THR A 123 -5.24 -15.46 -6.21
C THR A 123 -3.72 -15.50 -6.21
N VAL A 124 -3.11 -14.73 -7.12
CA VAL A 124 -1.69 -14.35 -7.07
C VAL A 124 -1.66 -12.83 -6.94
N GLU A 125 -0.91 -12.35 -5.97
CA GLU A 125 -0.76 -10.91 -5.73
C GLU A 125 0.57 -10.44 -6.30
N ILE A 126 0.54 -9.33 -7.05
CA ILE A 126 1.74 -8.71 -7.61
C ILE A 126 1.77 -7.26 -7.14
N VAL A 127 2.84 -6.89 -6.45
CA VAL A 127 3.08 -5.52 -5.99
C VAL A 127 4.38 -5.01 -6.62
N LEU A 128 4.28 -3.94 -7.39
CA LEU A 128 5.44 -3.27 -7.96
C LEU A 128 6.05 -2.30 -6.94
N ASP A 129 7.38 -2.12 -6.98
CA ASP A 129 8.11 -1.26 -6.04
C ASP A 129 7.71 0.22 -6.15
N LYS A 130 7.29 0.68 -7.36
CA LYS A 130 6.87 2.06 -7.62
C LYS A 130 5.47 2.10 -8.24
N PRO A 131 4.72 3.20 -8.06
CA PRO A 131 3.41 3.37 -8.70
C PRO A 131 3.49 3.68 -10.19
N GLU A 132 4.62 4.23 -10.67
CA GLU A 132 4.81 4.70 -12.06
C GLU A 132 6.23 4.42 -12.51
N TYR A 133 6.39 4.11 -13.81
CA TYR A 133 7.67 3.86 -14.48
C TYR A 133 7.75 4.64 -15.79
N LYS A 134 8.96 5.02 -16.16
CA LYS A 134 9.27 5.56 -17.47
C LYS A 134 9.79 4.44 -18.37
N ALA A 135 9.73 4.65 -19.67
CA ALA A 135 10.31 3.72 -20.61
C ALA A 135 11.82 3.55 -20.35
N GLY A 136 12.25 2.30 -20.16
CA GLY A 136 13.63 1.93 -19.82
C GLY A 136 13.91 1.79 -18.32
N ASP A 137 12.95 2.10 -17.43
CA ASP A 137 13.11 1.83 -16.02
C ASP A 137 13.04 0.32 -15.73
N GLU A 138 13.80 -0.11 -14.75
CA GLU A 138 13.64 -1.44 -14.14
C GLU A 138 12.51 -1.42 -13.12
N ALA A 139 11.67 -2.45 -13.16
CA ALA A 139 10.60 -2.69 -12.21
C ALA A 139 10.96 -3.87 -11.31
N LEU A 140 10.87 -3.68 -10.00
CA LEU A 140 10.95 -4.77 -9.04
C LEU A 140 9.52 -5.17 -8.63
N ALA A 141 9.20 -6.46 -8.76
CA ALA A 141 7.90 -7.00 -8.43
C ALA A 141 8.00 -7.97 -7.24
N LEU A 142 7.17 -7.76 -6.23
CA LEU A 142 6.89 -8.75 -5.20
C LEU A 142 5.70 -9.59 -5.68
N ILE A 143 5.90 -10.90 -5.81
CA ILE A 143 4.85 -11.84 -6.20
C ILE A 143 4.56 -12.75 -5.02
N THR A 144 3.31 -12.78 -4.57
CA THR A 144 2.86 -13.60 -3.46
C THR A 144 1.87 -14.65 -3.96
N PHE A 145 2.14 -15.92 -3.67
CA PHE A 145 1.31 -17.05 -4.03
C PHE A 145 0.45 -17.51 -2.83
N PRO A 146 -0.73 -18.11 -3.06
CA PRO A 146 -1.58 -18.64 -1.99
C PRO A 146 -0.99 -19.87 -1.32
N GLU A 147 -0.15 -20.59 -2.04
CA GLU A 147 0.55 -21.81 -1.61
C GLU A 147 1.94 -21.87 -2.26
N PRO A 148 2.88 -22.65 -1.69
CA PRO A 148 4.19 -22.80 -2.29
C PRO A 148 4.10 -23.33 -3.72
N VAL A 149 4.83 -22.71 -4.65
CA VAL A 149 4.97 -23.14 -6.04
C VAL A 149 6.44 -23.42 -6.33
N ASN A 150 6.71 -24.44 -7.14
CA ASN A 150 8.08 -24.73 -7.57
C ASN A 150 8.49 -23.86 -8.75
N ASP A 151 7.55 -23.65 -9.68
CA ASP A 151 7.77 -22.90 -10.91
C ASP A 151 6.58 -22.00 -11.19
N ALA A 152 6.82 -20.81 -11.72
CA ALA A 152 5.78 -19.91 -12.20
C ALA A 152 6.24 -19.22 -13.49
N LEU A 153 5.35 -19.05 -14.44
CA LEU A 153 5.59 -18.30 -15.66
C LEU A 153 5.05 -16.87 -15.47
N LEU A 154 5.93 -15.90 -15.56
CA LEU A 154 5.57 -14.48 -15.63
C LEU A 154 5.54 -14.07 -17.10
N SER A 155 4.46 -13.44 -17.54
CA SER A 155 4.38 -12.80 -18.86
C SER A 155 4.15 -11.30 -18.74
N LEU A 156 4.80 -10.55 -19.60
CA LEU A 156 4.51 -9.12 -19.83
C LEU A 156 3.71 -9.02 -21.13
N GLU A 157 2.50 -8.53 -21.01
CA GLU A 157 1.55 -8.47 -22.12
C GLU A 157 1.00 -7.06 -22.28
N ARG A 158 0.84 -6.66 -23.53
CA ARG A 158 0.14 -5.45 -23.93
C ARG A 158 -0.91 -5.81 -25.00
N ASP A 159 -0.57 -5.73 -26.28
CA ASP A 159 -1.39 -6.25 -27.38
C ASP A 159 -0.98 -7.69 -27.76
N LYS A 160 0.19 -8.08 -27.30
CA LYS A 160 0.79 -9.41 -27.46
C LYS A 160 1.70 -9.67 -26.25
N VAL A 161 2.15 -10.91 -26.13
CA VAL A 161 3.20 -11.27 -25.17
C VAL A 161 4.50 -10.61 -25.64
N GLU A 162 5.04 -9.69 -24.82
CA GLU A 162 6.27 -8.96 -25.13
C GLU A 162 7.49 -9.61 -24.47
N ALA A 163 7.32 -10.18 -23.28
CA ALA A 163 8.38 -10.88 -22.58
C ALA A 163 7.80 -12.01 -21.70
N THR A 164 8.62 -13.00 -21.43
CA THR A 164 8.32 -14.07 -20.49
C THR A 164 9.53 -14.36 -19.62
N ALA A 165 9.29 -14.70 -18.34
CA ALA A 165 10.31 -15.19 -17.42
C ALA A 165 9.77 -16.39 -16.64
N LEU A 166 10.61 -17.42 -16.50
CA LEU A 166 10.35 -18.53 -15.60
C LEU A 166 10.93 -18.18 -14.24
N LEU A 167 10.09 -18.24 -13.21
CA LEU A 167 10.46 -18.07 -11.81
C LEU A 167 10.56 -19.48 -11.20
N ALA A 168 11.72 -19.80 -10.61
CA ALA A 168 12.02 -21.10 -9.98
C ALA A 168 12.53 -20.88 -8.55
#